data_9ba9813a83dba12b5e24243ffa994a25
#
_entry.id   9ba9813a83dba12b5e24243ffa994a25
#
_cell.length_a   1.000
_cell.length_b   1.000
_cell.length_c   1.000
_cell.angle_alpha   90.00
_cell.angle_beta   90.00
_cell.angle_gamma   90.00
#
_symmetry.space_group_name_H-M   'P 1'
#
loop_
_entity.id
_entity.type
_entity.pdbx_description
1 polymer ?
#
loop_
_entity_poly.entity_id
_entity_poly.type
_entity_poly.pdbx_seq_one_letter_code
_entity_poly.pdbx_strand_id
1 'polypeptide(L)'
;MQLSIQHNHVHLIVEADDKRAMASGMQGFQISAAKHLNAAISKGKPGPRRRGTVFPDRYHAEIITSPTQARHALSYVMINRKHREDQHGPASTWKLDWFSSAITFPGWTEYGDEAFLWRGPPTYDPLMVFQPRTWLLREGWKKKSGSISCREVPSKRR
;
A
#
# COMPACT_ATOMS: atom_id res chain seq x y z
N MET A 1 4.13 -7.88 -3.79
CA MET A 1 4.36 -6.49 -3.30
C MET A 1 3.01 -5.87 -2.95
N GLN A 2 2.91 -5.05 -1.90
CA GLN A 2 1.69 -4.31 -1.58
C GLN A 2 2.04 -2.85 -1.34
N LEU A 3 1.12 -1.94 -1.63
CA LEU A 3 1.37 -0.52 -1.44
C LEU A 3 0.09 0.25 -1.06
N SER A 4 0.28 1.38 -0.39
CA SER A 4 -0.75 2.37 -0.11
C SER A 4 -0.15 3.77 -0.17
N ILE A 5 -0.73 4.63 -0.99
CA ILE A 5 -0.33 6.02 -1.18
C ILE A 5 -1.17 6.87 -0.24
N GLN A 6 -0.52 7.53 0.69
CA GLN A 6 -1.16 8.42 1.66
C GLN A 6 -0.89 9.88 1.28
N HIS A 7 -1.50 10.80 2.02
CA HIS A 7 -1.41 12.24 1.73
C HIS A 7 0.03 12.75 1.59
N ASN A 8 0.94 12.31 2.46
CA ASN A 8 2.32 12.80 2.53
C ASN A 8 3.39 11.69 2.57
N HIS A 9 2.99 10.42 2.46
CA HIS A 9 3.92 9.29 2.47
C HIS A 9 3.34 8.07 1.73
N VAL A 10 4.18 7.08 1.50
CA VAL A 10 3.82 5.82 0.87
C VAL A 10 4.22 4.66 1.78
N HIS A 11 3.30 3.75 2.01
CA HIS A 11 3.59 2.46 2.65
C HIS A 11 3.83 1.41 1.58
N LEU A 12 4.89 0.63 1.76
CA LEU A 12 5.26 -0.45 0.85
C LEU A 12 5.55 -1.73 1.64
N ILE A 13 5.06 -2.86 1.13
CA ILE A 13 5.55 -4.18 1.51
C ILE A 13 6.26 -4.73 0.28
N VAL A 14 7.57 -4.94 0.41
CA VAL A 14 8.44 -5.38 -0.68
C VAL A 14 9.24 -6.61 -0.27
N GLU A 15 9.69 -7.35 -1.25
CA GLU A 15 10.60 -8.47 -1.10
C GLU A 15 11.88 -8.16 -1.86
N ALA A 16 13.01 -8.42 -1.25
CA ALA A 16 14.33 -8.27 -1.85
C ALA A 16 15.22 -9.43 -1.40
N ASP A 17 16.12 -9.83 -2.25
CA ASP A 17 17.01 -10.96 -1.97
C ASP A 17 18.03 -10.60 -0.86
N ASP A 18 18.43 -9.33 -0.79
CA ASP A 18 19.32 -8.80 0.24
C ASP A 18 19.13 -7.29 0.48
N LYS A 19 19.90 -6.73 1.42
CA LYS A 19 19.87 -5.29 1.74
C LYS A 19 20.31 -4.40 0.57
N ARG A 20 21.22 -4.86 -0.27
CA ARG A 20 21.73 -4.11 -1.42
C ARG A 20 20.65 -4.04 -2.51
N ALA A 21 20.03 -5.17 -2.81
CA ALA A 21 18.89 -5.24 -3.75
C ALA A 21 17.74 -4.34 -3.27
N MET A 22 17.42 -4.38 -1.96
CA MET A 22 16.42 -3.50 -1.36
C MET A 22 16.78 -2.03 -1.53
N ALA A 23 18.00 -1.62 -1.20
CA ALA A 23 18.44 -0.24 -1.30
C ALA A 23 18.38 0.27 -2.74
N SER A 24 18.89 -0.53 -3.70
CA SER A 24 18.88 -0.19 -5.12
C SER A 24 17.47 -0.09 -5.67
N GLY A 25 16.59 -1.02 -5.30
CA GLY A 25 15.19 -1.01 -5.69
C GLY A 25 14.44 0.21 -5.17
N MET A 26 14.64 0.56 -3.90
CA MET A 26 14.03 1.76 -3.29
C MET A 26 14.56 3.05 -3.90
N GLN A 27 15.85 3.13 -4.21
CA GLN A 27 16.43 4.27 -4.91
C GLN A 27 15.81 4.43 -6.30
N GLY A 28 15.73 3.34 -7.08
CA GLY A 28 15.11 3.34 -8.39
C GLY A 28 13.64 3.77 -8.34
N PHE A 29 12.89 3.24 -7.38
CA PHE A 29 11.50 3.63 -7.14
C PHE A 29 11.37 5.14 -6.84
N GLN A 30 12.14 5.67 -5.91
CA GLN A 30 12.09 7.09 -5.54
C GLN A 30 12.43 8.01 -6.71
N ILE A 31 13.45 7.69 -7.48
CA ILE A 31 13.85 8.46 -8.68
C ILE A 31 12.74 8.43 -9.73
N SER A 32 12.22 7.26 -10.04
CA SER A 32 11.16 7.09 -11.04
C SER A 32 9.89 7.82 -10.62
N ALA A 33 9.43 7.60 -9.40
CA ALA A 33 8.24 8.26 -8.87
C ALA A 33 8.39 9.78 -8.86
N ALA A 34 9.55 10.31 -8.43
CA ALA A 34 9.81 11.75 -8.45
C ALA A 34 9.75 12.35 -9.88
N LYS A 35 10.32 11.65 -10.86
CA LYS A 35 10.26 12.08 -12.27
C LYS A 35 8.81 12.15 -12.79
N HIS A 36 8.02 11.10 -12.50
CA HIS A 36 6.63 11.03 -12.96
C HIS A 36 5.73 12.06 -12.25
N LEU A 37 5.87 12.20 -10.93
CA LEU A 37 5.12 13.18 -10.15
C LEU A 37 5.45 14.62 -10.59
N ASN A 38 6.73 14.96 -10.75
CA ASN A 38 7.14 16.27 -11.25
C ASN A 38 6.59 16.54 -12.66
N ALA A 39 6.53 15.52 -13.53
CA ALA A 39 5.92 15.64 -14.83
C ALA A 39 4.41 15.89 -14.77
N ALA A 40 3.71 15.09 -13.95
CA ALA A 40 2.26 15.19 -13.78
C ALA A 40 1.85 16.56 -13.21
N ILE A 41 2.56 17.04 -12.18
CA ILE A 41 2.31 18.36 -11.57
C ILE A 41 2.52 19.51 -12.56
N SER A 42 3.44 19.35 -13.51
CA SER A 42 3.75 20.38 -14.50
C SER A 42 2.88 20.30 -15.76
N LYS A 43 2.13 19.23 -15.95
CA LYS A 43 1.31 19.03 -17.14
C LYS A 43 0.24 20.13 -17.24
N GLY A 44 0.19 20.81 -18.38
CA GLY A 44 -0.78 21.87 -18.65
C GLY A 44 -0.54 23.20 -17.91
N LYS A 45 0.58 23.35 -17.18
CA LYS A 45 0.93 24.60 -16.51
C LYS A 45 1.94 25.39 -17.33
N PRO A 46 1.83 26.74 -17.41
CA PRO A 46 2.83 27.58 -18.03
C PRO A 46 4.13 27.54 -17.21
N GLY A 47 5.28 27.71 -17.91
CA GLY A 47 6.59 27.77 -17.29
C GLY A 47 7.40 26.47 -17.36
N PRO A 48 8.61 26.46 -16.79
CA PRO A 48 9.49 25.29 -16.84
C PRO A 48 8.93 24.12 -16.03
N ARG A 49 9.21 22.91 -16.50
CA ARG A 49 8.83 21.68 -15.80
C ARG A 49 9.41 21.68 -14.38
N ARG A 50 8.57 21.36 -13.39
CA ARG A 50 9.01 21.17 -12.02
C ARG A 50 10.15 20.14 -11.95
N ARG A 51 11.16 20.47 -11.17
CA ARG A 51 12.32 19.61 -10.87
C ARG A 51 12.51 19.57 -9.35
N GLY A 52 13.29 18.64 -8.88
CA GLY A 52 13.68 18.55 -7.46
C GLY A 52 13.14 17.31 -6.75
N THR A 53 13.50 17.24 -5.49
CA THR A 53 13.22 16.11 -4.61
C THR A 53 11.74 16.05 -4.26
N VAL A 54 11.17 14.85 -4.36
CA VAL A 54 9.80 14.54 -3.91
C VAL A 54 9.85 13.80 -2.58
N PHE A 55 10.87 12.98 -2.39
CA PHE A 55 11.11 12.23 -1.16
C PHE A 55 12.33 12.83 -0.46
N PRO A 56 12.15 13.75 0.52
CA PRO A 56 13.27 14.44 1.17
C PRO A 56 14.05 13.52 2.09
N ASP A 57 13.36 12.53 2.68
CA ASP A 57 13.93 11.66 3.68
C ASP A 57 14.25 10.27 3.13
N ARG A 58 15.12 9.56 3.84
CA ARG A 58 15.35 8.14 3.60
C ARG A 58 14.11 7.34 4.02
N TYR A 59 13.84 6.23 3.30
CA TYR A 59 12.80 5.31 3.70
C TYR A 59 13.12 4.68 5.07
N HIS A 60 12.11 4.50 5.88
CA HIS A 60 12.16 3.67 7.07
C HIS A 60 11.80 2.23 6.68
N ALA A 61 12.59 1.26 7.10
CA ALA A 61 12.36 -0.15 6.78
C ALA A 61 12.30 -0.99 8.06
N GLU A 62 11.37 -1.91 8.06
CA GLU A 62 11.22 -2.93 9.09
C GLU A 62 11.21 -4.30 8.43
N ILE A 63 12.00 -5.23 8.96
CA ILE A 63 12.09 -6.59 8.44
C ILE A 63 10.96 -7.41 9.05
N ILE A 64 10.14 -8.01 8.20
CA ILE A 64 9.05 -8.90 8.58
C ILE A 64 9.62 -10.31 8.68
N THR A 65 9.62 -10.89 9.88
CA THR A 65 10.23 -12.20 10.15
C THR A 65 9.23 -13.26 10.59
N SER A 66 8.00 -12.89 10.90
CA SER A 66 7.00 -13.84 11.42
C SER A 66 5.65 -13.71 10.71
N PRO A 67 4.83 -14.79 10.69
CA PRO A 67 3.47 -14.76 10.17
C PRO A 67 2.59 -13.68 10.78
N THR A 68 2.70 -13.46 12.09
CA THR A 68 1.94 -12.43 12.81
C THR A 68 2.35 -11.03 12.35
N GLN A 69 3.65 -10.76 12.21
CA GLN A 69 4.13 -9.49 11.67
C GLN A 69 3.68 -9.28 10.23
N ALA A 70 3.74 -10.33 9.38
CA ALA A 70 3.28 -10.26 8.00
C ALA A 70 1.79 -9.90 7.92
N ARG A 71 0.93 -10.55 8.73
CA ARG A 71 -0.48 -10.22 8.80
C ARG A 71 -0.73 -8.78 9.26
N HIS A 72 -0.04 -8.34 10.31
CA HIS A 72 -0.19 -6.96 10.81
C HIS A 72 0.27 -5.93 9.78
N ALA A 73 1.38 -6.18 9.09
CA ALA A 73 1.87 -5.28 8.03
C ALA A 73 0.88 -5.21 6.85
N LEU A 74 0.36 -6.35 6.39
CA LEU A 74 -0.65 -6.40 5.34
C LEU A 74 -1.92 -5.65 5.74
N SER A 75 -2.47 -5.95 6.91
CA SER A 75 -3.65 -5.26 7.43
C SER A 75 -3.40 -3.74 7.55
N TYR A 76 -2.26 -3.34 8.12
CA TYR A 76 -1.90 -1.94 8.28
C TYR A 76 -1.80 -1.20 6.94
N VAL A 77 -1.08 -1.76 5.97
CA VAL A 77 -0.87 -1.10 4.67
C VAL A 77 -2.18 -0.98 3.89
N MET A 78 -3.04 -1.99 3.93
CA MET A 78 -4.25 -2.02 3.12
C MET A 78 -5.47 -1.34 3.77
N ILE A 79 -5.51 -1.26 5.11
CA ILE A 79 -6.66 -0.67 5.84
C ILE A 79 -6.30 0.69 6.46
N ASN A 80 -5.12 1.22 6.21
CA ASN A 80 -4.58 2.41 6.86
C ASN A 80 -5.48 3.66 6.76
N ARG A 81 -6.15 3.88 5.64
CA ARG A 81 -7.09 4.99 5.48
C ARG A 81 -8.21 4.92 6.50
N LYS A 82 -8.78 3.74 6.71
CA LYS A 82 -9.86 3.51 7.67
C LYS A 82 -9.42 3.81 9.10
N HIS A 83 -8.19 3.42 9.47
CA HIS A 83 -7.64 3.72 10.79
C HIS A 83 -7.54 5.23 11.07
N ARG A 84 -7.33 6.06 10.06
CA ARG A 84 -7.33 7.53 10.20
C ARG A 84 -8.74 8.10 10.31
N GLU A 85 -9.67 7.60 9.53
CA GLU A 85 -11.07 8.06 9.54
C GLU A 85 -11.75 7.72 10.87
N ASP A 86 -11.50 6.53 11.43
CA ASP A 86 -12.02 6.11 12.74
C ASP A 86 -11.46 6.95 13.91
N GLN A 87 -10.32 7.62 13.73
CA GLN A 87 -9.78 8.54 14.75
C GLN A 87 -10.35 9.95 14.67
N HIS A 88 -10.97 10.34 13.55
CA HIS A 88 -11.34 11.72 13.26
C HIS A 88 -12.79 11.93 12.77
N GLY A 89 -13.60 10.89 12.64
CA GLY A 89 -14.96 11.02 12.15
C GLY A 89 -15.77 9.73 12.17
N PRO A 90 -17.08 9.80 11.86
CA PRO A 90 -17.92 8.61 11.82
C PRO A 90 -17.41 7.65 10.74
N ALA A 91 -17.22 6.40 11.13
CA ALA A 91 -16.85 5.27 10.24
C ALA A 91 -17.94 5.01 9.19
N SER A 92 -18.05 5.90 8.20
CA SER A 92 -19.26 5.96 7.38
C SER A 92 -19.22 5.21 6.06
N THR A 93 -18.08 4.68 5.62
CA THR A 93 -18.09 3.95 4.35
C THR A 93 -17.05 2.85 4.28
N TRP A 94 -17.51 1.62 4.18
CA TRP A 94 -16.79 0.37 3.92
C TRP A 94 -16.12 0.34 2.54
N LYS A 95 -15.39 1.38 2.16
CA LYS A 95 -14.72 1.47 0.87
C LYS A 95 -13.24 1.21 1.05
N LEU A 96 -12.69 0.34 0.21
CA LEU A 96 -11.26 0.18 0.10
C LEU A 96 -10.63 1.45 -0.49
N ASP A 97 -9.40 1.73 -0.08
CA ASP A 97 -8.66 2.88 -0.59
C ASP A 97 -8.19 2.63 -2.03
N TRP A 98 -8.62 3.46 -2.96
CA TRP A 98 -8.25 3.36 -4.36
C TRP A 98 -6.77 3.65 -4.62
N PHE A 99 -6.14 4.38 -3.73
CA PHE A 99 -4.71 4.65 -3.79
C PHE A 99 -3.88 3.58 -3.09
N SER A 100 -4.45 2.37 -2.95
CA SER A 100 -3.77 1.22 -2.40
C SER A 100 -3.99 -0.04 -3.24
N SER A 101 -3.13 -1.02 -3.05
CA SER A 101 -3.32 -2.36 -3.62
C SER A 101 -4.42 -3.18 -2.94
N ALA A 102 -5.11 -2.61 -1.96
CA ALA A 102 -6.23 -3.27 -1.27
C ALA A 102 -7.36 -3.67 -2.23
N ILE A 103 -7.59 -2.89 -3.27
CA ILE A 103 -8.64 -3.14 -4.28
C ILE A 103 -8.47 -4.49 -4.97
N THR A 104 -7.24 -4.88 -5.28
CA THR A 104 -6.93 -6.13 -6.01
C THR A 104 -6.39 -7.23 -5.10
N PHE A 105 -6.47 -7.06 -3.79
CA PHE A 105 -5.92 -8.02 -2.85
C PHE A 105 -6.84 -9.25 -2.70
N PRO A 106 -6.39 -10.46 -3.09
CA PRO A 106 -7.22 -11.65 -3.08
C PRO A 106 -7.38 -12.29 -1.70
N GLY A 107 -6.75 -11.73 -0.68
CA GLY A 107 -6.73 -12.28 0.68
C GLY A 107 -7.81 -11.73 1.61
N TRP A 108 -8.75 -10.95 1.11
CA TRP A 108 -9.90 -10.50 1.87
C TRP A 108 -10.85 -11.65 2.21
N THR A 109 -11.40 -11.65 3.41
CA THR A 109 -12.50 -12.58 3.79
C THR A 109 -13.70 -12.37 2.88
N GLU A 110 -13.95 -11.12 2.49
CA GLU A 110 -15.08 -10.70 1.66
C GLU A 110 -14.80 -10.76 0.15
N TYR A 111 -13.74 -11.41 -0.29
CA TYR A 111 -13.31 -11.40 -1.70
C TYR A 111 -14.37 -11.95 -2.68
N GLY A 112 -15.29 -12.78 -2.22
CA GLY A 112 -16.42 -13.26 -3.00
C GLY A 112 -17.55 -12.23 -3.22
N ASP A 113 -17.58 -11.15 -2.45
CA ASP A 113 -18.61 -10.09 -2.48
C ASP A 113 -18.13 -8.85 -3.25
N GLU A 114 -17.77 -9.01 -4.51
CA GLU A 114 -17.11 -7.98 -5.33
C GLU A 114 -17.88 -6.65 -5.41
N ALA A 115 -19.21 -6.71 -5.51
CA ALA A 115 -20.05 -5.51 -5.58
C ALA A 115 -19.90 -4.60 -4.35
N PHE A 116 -19.51 -5.17 -3.22
CA PHE A 116 -19.33 -4.48 -1.96
C PHE A 116 -17.96 -3.77 -1.88
N LEU A 117 -16.91 -4.42 -2.39
CA LEU A 117 -15.54 -3.91 -2.30
C LEU A 117 -15.23 -2.83 -3.32
N TRP A 118 -15.94 -2.85 -4.44
CA TRP A 118 -15.61 -2.07 -5.63
C TRP A 118 -16.71 -1.07 -6.02
N ARG A 119 -16.46 0.21 -5.83
CA ARG A 119 -17.23 1.30 -6.44
C ARG A 119 -16.28 2.42 -6.90
N GLY A 120 -15.34 2.08 -7.77
CA GLY A 120 -14.45 3.03 -8.40
C GLY A 120 -15.12 3.78 -9.56
N PRO A 121 -14.59 4.93 -9.97
CA PRO A 121 -15.02 5.57 -11.22
C PRO A 121 -14.67 4.66 -12.42
N PRO A 122 -15.40 4.78 -13.54
CA PRO A 122 -15.16 3.96 -14.74
C PRO A 122 -13.74 4.09 -15.31
N THR A 123 -13.06 5.20 -14.99
CA THR A 123 -11.69 5.52 -15.43
C THR A 123 -10.62 5.05 -14.46
N TYR A 124 -11.00 4.35 -13.39
CA TYR A 124 -10.03 3.87 -12.41
C TYR A 124 -9.22 2.71 -12.95
N ASP A 125 -7.90 2.86 -12.91
CA ASP A 125 -6.93 1.83 -13.27
C ASP A 125 -6.28 1.29 -11.97
N PRO A 126 -6.50 0.01 -11.62
CA PRO A 126 -5.97 -0.56 -10.40
C PRO A 126 -4.45 -0.55 -10.35
N LEU A 127 -3.91 -0.30 -9.17
CA LEU A 127 -2.47 -0.37 -8.96
C LEU A 127 -1.95 -1.80 -9.20
N MET A 128 -1.09 -1.94 -10.20
CA MET A 128 -0.45 -3.23 -10.49
C MET A 128 0.58 -3.56 -9.42
N VAL A 129 0.43 -4.75 -8.85
CA VAL A 129 1.36 -5.29 -7.85
C VAL A 129 1.82 -6.68 -8.25
N PHE A 130 3.09 -6.98 -7.99
CA PHE A 130 3.62 -8.31 -8.21
C PHE A 130 3.19 -9.28 -7.12
N GLN A 131 2.93 -10.52 -7.52
CA GLN A 131 2.63 -11.60 -6.58
C GLN A 131 3.82 -11.83 -5.64
N PRO A 132 3.57 -12.09 -4.35
CA PRO A 132 4.65 -12.36 -3.41
C PRO A 132 5.36 -13.67 -3.74
N ARG A 133 6.69 -13.69 -3.54
CA ARG A 133 7.55 -14.86 -3.79
C ARG A 133 7.78 -15.70 -2.54
N THR A 134 7.87 -15.06 -1.38
CA THR A 134 8.14 -15.75 -0.12
C THR A 134 6.88 -16.43 0.42
N TRP A 135 7.07 -17.57 1.07
CA TRP A 135 5.98 -18.25 1.78
C TRP A 135 5.28 -17.33 2.79
N LEU A 136 6.04 -16.47 3.46
CA LEU A 136 5.54 -15.59 4.50
C LEU A 136 4.42 -14.65 3.99
N LEU A 137 4.63 -14.06 2.82
CA LEU A 137 3.66 -13.13 2.19
C LEU A 137 2.65 -13.84 1.28
N ARG A 138 2.89 -15.09 0.87
CA ARG A 138 1.93 -15.89 0.10
C ARG A 138 0.89 -16.55 1.00
N GLU A 139 1.36 -17.25 2.04
CA GLU A 139 0.55 -18.17 2.85
C GLU A 139 0.75 -17.95 4.35
N GLY A 140 1.98 -17.64 4.77
CA GLY A 140 2.38 -17.63 6.18
C GLY A 140 1.52 -16.72 7.05
N TRP A 141 1.14 -15.57 6.54
CA TRP A 141 0.32 -14.60 7.24
C TRP A 141 -1.08 -15.10 7.61
N LYS A 142 -1.61 -16.11 6.90
CA LYS A 142 -2.91 -16.73 7.18
C LYS A 142 -2.88 -17.70 8.35
N LYS A 143 -1.67 -18.17 8.77
CA LYS A 143 -1.49 -19.32 9.64
C LYS A 143 -2.25 -19.27 10.97
N LYS A 144 -2.42 -18.09 11.57
CA LYS A 144 -3.08 -17.98 12.89
C LYS A 144 -4.55 -17.56 12.82
N SER A 145 -4.92 -16.75 11.84
CA SER A 145 -6.23 -16.08 11.85
C SER A 145 -6.92 -16.08 10.47
N GLY A 146 -6.43 -16.88 9.53
CA GLY A 146 -7.02 -16.95 8.19
C GLY A 146 -6.92 -15.65 7.39
N SER A 147 -7.88 -15.42 6.51
CA SER A 147 -7.99 -14.20 5.69
C SER A 147 -8.15 -12.94 6.54
N ILE A 148 -7.83 -11.79 5.98
CA ILE A 148 -8.02 -10.48 6.61
C ILE A 148 -9.41 -9.97 6.21
N SER A 149 -10.20 -9.50 7.17
CA SER A 149 -11.44 -8.79 6.86
C SER A 149 -11.11 -7.33 6.52
N CYS A 150 -11.71 -6.81 5.45
CA CYS A 150 -11.61 -5.38 5.15
C CYS A 150 -12.27 -4.51 6.24
N ARG A 151 -12.99 -5.13 7.18
CA ARG A 151 -13.63 -4.50 8.34
C ARG A 151 -12.76 -4.52 9.59
N GLU A 152 -11.62 -5.22 9.57
CA GLU A 152 -10.69 -5.20 10.69
C GLU A 152 -10.13 -3.79 10.91
N VAL A 153 -9.96 -3.41 12.18
CA VAL A 153 -9.20 -2.23 12.56
C VAL A 153 -7.79 -2.70 12.92
N PRO A 154 -6.74 -2.22 12.24
CA PRO A 154 -5.38 -2.61 12.59
C PRO A 154 -5.10 -2.28 14.05
N SER A 155 -4.66 -3.28 14.83
CA SER A 155 -4.31 -3.06 16.24
C SER A 155 -3.13 -2.09 16.33
N LYS A 156 -3.20 -1.12 17.26
CA LYS A 156 -2.04 -0.29 17.59
C LYS A 156 -0.90 -1.21 18.03
N ARG A 157 0.30 -1.02 17.47
CA ARG A 157 1.51 -1.62 18.03
C ARG A 157 1.62 -1.19 19.50
N ARG A 158 1.73 -2.15 20.39
CA ARG A 158 2.24 -1.93 21.75
C ARG A 158 3.74 -1.87 21.70
#